data_a087859888299cc47a4928b9280cdf46
#
_entry.id   a087859888299cc47a4928b9280cdf46
#
_cell.length_a   1.000
_cell.length_b   1.000
_cell.length_c   1.000
_cell.angle_alpha   90.00
_cell.angle_beta   90.00
_cell.angle_gamma   90.00
#
_symmetry.space_group_name_H-M   'P 1'
#
loop_
_entity.id
_entity.type
_entity.pdbx_description
1 polymer ?
#
loop_
_entity_poly.entity_id
_entity_poly.type
_entity_poly.pdbx_seq_one_letter_code
_entity_poly.pdbx_strand_id
1 'polypeptide(L)'
;MRTWQVERRKRARHLIELGGLVVKAGIVDLTGDDRATILGALLWSANKLKSDQGERARALWAAKGNEAFALERATDAPTISQETPQDRT
;
A
#
# COMPACT_ATOMS: atom_id res chain seq x y z
N MET A 1 5.04 -28.50 14.12
CA MET A 1 3.89 -27.78 14.59
C MET A 1 4.13 -26.34 14.88
N ARG A 2 5.12 -26.05 15.66
CA ARG A 2 5.41 -24.67 15.99
C ARG A 2 5.82 -23.86 14.80
N THR A 3 6.58 -24.46 13.91
CA THR A 3 7.01 -23.77 12.70
C THR A 3 5.80 -23.36 11.89
N TRP A 4 4.82 -24.24 11.80
CA TRP A 4 3.59 -23.96 11.09
C TRP A 4 2.86 -22.77 11.68
N GLN A 5 2.77 -22.70 13.02
CA GLN A 5 2.09 -21.60 13.67
C GLN A 5 2.83 -20.29 13.49
N VAL A 6 4.15 -20.33 13.54
CA VAL A 6 4.96 -19.12 13.33
C VAL A 6 4.80 -18.59 11.92
N GLU A 7 4.83 -19.48 10.93
CA GLU A 7 4.65 -19.08 9.55
C GLU A 7 3.27 -18.47 9.33
N ARG A 8 2.27 -19.04 9.99
CA ARG A 8 0.93 -18.55 9.88
C ARG A 8 0.80 -17.14 10.43
N ARG A 9 1.43 -16.87 11.56
CA ARG A 9 1.41 -15.54 12.14
C ARG A 9 2.12 -14.52 11.26
N LYS A 10 3.26 -14.92 10.71
CA LYS A 10 4.00 -14.04 9.82
C LYS A 10 3.19 -13.69 8.59
N ARG A 11 2.50 -14.67 8.05
CA ARG A 11 1.65 -14.45 6.88
C ARG A 11 0.51 -13.50 7.20
N ALA A 12 -0.12 -13.69 8.36
CA ALA A 12 -1.22 -12.84 8.76
C ALA A 12 -0.75 -11.40 8.93
N ARG A 13 0.40 -11.21 9.56
CA ARG A 13 0.95 -9.87 9.74
C ARG A 13 1.25 -9.22 8.40
N HIS A 14 1.82 -9.98 7.50
CA HIS A 14 2.15 -9.47 6.17
C HIS A 14 0.88 -9.07 5.42
N LEU A 15 -0.17 -9.86 5.54
CA LEU A 15 -1.45 -9.53 4.90
C LEU A 15 -2.06 -8.27 5.47
N ILE A 16 -1.91 -8.05 6.77
CA ILE A 16 -2.40 -6.82 7.39
C ILE A 16 -1.65 -5.62 6.83
N GLU A 17 -0.34 -5.76 6.65
CA GLU A 17 0.45 -4.68 6.08
C GLU A 17 0.03 -4.38 4.65
N LEU A 18 -0.20 -5.43 3.86
CA LEU A 18 -0.64 -5.25 2.48
C LEU A 18 -2.02 -4.61 2.43
N GLY A 19 -2.90 -5.02 3.35
CA GLY A 19 -4.22 -4.40 3.45
C GLY A 19 -4.13 -2.93 3.78
N GLY A 20 -3.17 -2.56 4.63
CA GLY A 20 -2.93 -1.17 4.95
C GLY A 20 -2.52 -0.36 3.73
N LEU A 21 -1.76 -0.96 2.81
CA LEU A 21 -1.38 -0.28 1.58
C LEU A 21 -2.58 -0.02 0.69
N VAL A 22 -3.51 -0.96 0.64
CA VAL A 22 -4.73 -0.81 -0.14
C VAL A 22 -5.54 0.37 0.38
N VAL A 23 -5.66 0.47 1.71
CA VAL A 23 -6.37 1.59 2.34
C VAL A 23 -5.64 2.90 2.06
N LYS A 24 -4.32 2.90 2.18
CA LYS A 24 -3.51 4.08 1.96
C LYS A 24 -3.65 4.60 0.53
N ALA A 25 -3.82 3.69 -0.41
CA ALA A 25 -3.99 4.08 -1.81
C ALA A 25 -5.34 4.74 -2.08
N GLY A 26 -6.26 4.71 -1.11
CA GLY A 26 -7.57 5.31 -1.26
C GLY A 26 -8.57 4.43 -1.98
N ILE A 27 -8.17 3.22 -2.33
CA ILE A 27 -9.03 2.31 -3.10
C ILE A 27 -10.28 1.95 -2.32
N VAL A 28 -10.14 1.75 -1.01
CA VAL A 28 -11.27 1.35 -0.19
C VAL A 28 -12.35 2.44 -0.20
N ASP A 29 -11.93 3.69 -0.03
CA ASP A 29 -12.86 4.82 -0.03
C ASP A 29 -13.48 5.04 -1.40
N LEU A 30 -12.65 4.95 -2.44
CA LEU A 30 -13.10 5.22 -3.80
C LEU A 30 -14.08 4.17 -4.29
N THR A 31 -13.99 2.94 -3.79
CA THR A 31 -14.88 1.86 -4.20
C THR A 31 -16.04 1.66 -3.24
N GLY A 32 -16.12 2.45 -2.17
CA GLY A 32 -17.15 2.27 -1.17
C GLY A 32 -16.99 0.98 -0.41
N ASP A 33 -15.76 0.51 -0.29
CA ASP A 33 -15.46 -0.74 0.42
C ASP A 33 -16.12 -1.95 -0.23
N ASP A 34 -16.33 -1.87 -1.54
CA ASP A 34 -16.92 -2.99 -2.27
C ASP A 34 -15.83 -4.00 -2.61
N ARG A 35 -15.91 -5.17 -1.97
CA ARG A 35 -14.87 -6.18 -2.11
C ARG A 35 -14.75 -6.70 -3.54
N ALA A 36 -15.86 -6.84 -4.22
CA ALA A 36 -15.80 -7.31 -5.61
C ALA A 36 -15.06 -6.34 -6.50
N THR A 37 -15.33 -5.05 -6.33
CA THR A 37 -14.65 -4.02 -7.12
C THR A 37 -13.17 -3.98 -6.80
N ILE A 38 -12.82 -4.11 -5.52
CA ILE A 38 -11.42 -4.11 -5.11
C ILE A 38 -10.70 -5.31 -5.70
N LEU A 39 -11.31 -6.49 -5.60
CA LEU A 39 -10.71 -7.69 -6.17
C LEU A 39 -10.55 -7.55 -7.68
N GLY A 40 -11.56 -7.00 -8.35
CA GLY A 40 -11.48 -6.79 -9.79
C GLY A 40 -10.32 -5.90 -10.17
N ALA A 41 -10.11 -4.83 -9.41
CA ALA A 41 -8.99 -3.93 -9.67
C ALA A 41 -7.65 -4.64 -9.49
N LEU A 42 -7.55 -5.48 -8.45
CA LEU A 42 -6.33 -6.23 -8.21
C LEU A 42 -6.09 -7.27 -9.28
N LEU A 43 -7.16 -7.92 -9.75
CA LEU A 43 -7.04 -8.89 -10.83
C LEU A 43 -6.60 -8.21 -12.12
N TRP A 44 -7.14 -7.05 -12.39
CA TRP A 44 -6.73 -6.26 -13.54
C TRP A 44 -5.25 -5.94 -13.46
N SER A 45 -4.79 -5.51 -12.29
CA SER A 45 -3.38 -5.21 -12.08
C SER A 45 -2.52 -6.45 -12.28
N ALA A 46 -2.96 -7.59 -11.76
CA ALA A 46 -2.22 -8.84 -11.91
C ALA A 46 -2.10 -9.22 -13.38
N ASN A 47 -3.18 -9.05 -14.15
CA ASN A 47 -3.15 -9.35 -15.57
C ASN A 47 -2.17 -8.45 -16.30
N LYS A 48 -2.12 -7.18 -15.91
CA LYS A 48 -1.18 -6.24 -16.52
C LYS A 48 0.25 -6.69 -16.26
N LEU A 49 0.54 -7.15 -15.05
CA LEU A 49 1.88 -7.61 -14.70
C LEU A 49 2.28 -8.88 -15.46
N LYS A 50 1.30 -9.69 -15.85
CA LYS A 50 1.56 -10.90 -16.62
C LYS A 50 1.73 -10.62 -18.12
N SER A 51 1.34 -9.44 -18.57
CA SER A 51 1.37 -9.11 -19.97
C SER A 51 2.79 -8.77 -20.43
N ASP A 52 2.93 -8.50 -21.74
CA ASP A 52 4.20 -8.09 -22.32
C ASP A 52 4.74 -6.84 -21.67
N GLN A 53 3.87 -6.02 -21.11
CA GLN A 53 4.24 -4.75 -20.48
C GLN A 53 4.41 -4.87 -18.99
N GLY A 54 4.46 -6.11 -18.49
CA GLY A 54 4.54 -6.34 -17.05
C GLY A 54 5.74 -5.71 -16.38
N GLU A 55 6.91 -5.84 -17.00
CA GLU A 55 8.12 -5.24 -16.41
C GLU A 55 8.04 -3.73 -16.36
N ARG A 56 7.52 -3.14 -17.43
CA ARG A 56 7.36 -1.70 -17.47
C ARG A 56 6.36 -1.22 -16.44
N ALA A 57 5.23 -1.93 -16.34
CA ALA A 57 4.22 -1.58 -15.35
C ALA A 57 4.78 -1.68 -13.94
N ARG A 58 5.54 -2.74 -13.68
CA ARG A 58 6.13 -2.93 -12.37
C ARG A 58 7.08 -1.78 -12.02
N ALA A 59 7.91 -1.37 -12.97
CA ALA A 59 8.84 -0.28 -12.75
C ALA A 59 8.11 1.03 -12.47
N LEU A 60 7.08 1.31 -13.25
CA LEU A 60 6.31 2.53 -13.08
C LEU A 60 5.59 2.54 -11.73
N TRP A 61 4.99 1.41 -11.37
CA TRP A 61 4.26 1.32 -10.11
C TRP A 61 5.20 1.40 -8.91
N ALA A 62 6.39 0.79 -9.02
CA ALA A 62 7.37 0.87 -7.94
C ALA A 62 7.82 2.31 -7.75
N ALA A 63 8.06 3.03 -8.83
CA ALA A 63 8.46 4.43 -8.74
C ALA A 63 7.36 5.26 -8.09
N LYS A 64 6.12 5.02 -8.49
CA LYS A 64 4.99 5.76 -7.93
C LYS A 64 4.82 5.47 -6.45
N GLY A 65 4.95 4.21 -6.07
CA GLY A 65 4.83 3.81 -4.67
C GLY A 65 5.94 4.42 -3.82
N ASN A 66 7.17 4.39 -4.32
CA ASN A 66 8.29 4.98 -3.60
C ASN A 66 8.10 6.48 -3.43
N GLU A 67 7.56 7.12 -4.44
CA GLU A 67 7.26 8.54 -4.36
C GLU A 67 6.23 8.82 -3.28
N ALA A 68 5.18 8.00 -3.22
CA ALA A 68 4.15 8.17 -2.23
C ALA A 68 4.70 7.99 -0.81
N PHE A 69 5.55 6.98 -0.62
CA PHE A 69 6.17 6.76 0.68
C PHE A 69 7.08 7.92 1.07
N ALA A 70 7.80 8.48 0.10
CA ALA A 70 8.68 9.61 0.36
C ALA A 70 7.87 10.82 0.81
N LEU A 71 6.74 11.08 0.15
CA LEU A 71 5.88 12.18 0.53
C LEU A 71 5.30 11.98 1.92
N GLU A 72 4.95 10.75 2.24
CA GLU A 72 4.42 10.44 3.55
C GLU A 72 5.46 10.70 4.65
N ARG A 73 6.70 10.28 4.40
CA ARG A 73 7.78 10.51 5.35
C ARG A 73 8.05 11.99 5.54
N ALA A 74 8.00 12.75 4.46
CA ALA A 74 8.21 14.19 4.53
C ALA A 74 7.10 14.86 5.33
N THR A 75 5.88 14.38 5.18
CA THR A 75 4.74 14.92 5.91
C THR A 75 4.83 14.57 7.39
N ASP A 76 5.28 13.38 7.71
CA ASP A 76 5.38 12.91 9.07
C ASP A 76 6.58 13.49 9.81
N ALA A 77 7.58 13.93 9.07
CA ALA A 77 8.78 14.51 9.69
C ALA A 77 8.35 15.66 10.59
N PRO A 78 8.72 15.66 11.80
CA PRO A 78 8.29 16.68 12.76
C PRO A 78 8.81 18.00 12.34
N THR A 79 8.44 18.28 11.96
CA THR A 79 8.67 18.96 11.53
C THR A 79 9.03 19.69 12.21
N ILE A 80 9.53 19.28 12.44
CA ILE A 80 9.68 19.37 12.96
C ILE A 80 9.64 20.39 13.10
N SER A 81 9.64 20.80 12.88
CA SER A 81 9.15 21.35 12.91
C SER A 81 8.50 21.98 12.84
N GLN A 82 8.14 22.05 12.71
CA GLN A 82 7.18 22.10 12.55
C GLN A 82 6.52 22.32 13.11
N GLU A 83 6.55 22.46 13.40
CA GLU A 83 5.64 22.10 13.78
C GLU A 83 5.01 22.46 14.26
N THR A 84 5.39 23.12 14.50
CA THR A 84 4.57 22.95 14.81
C THR A 84 3.85 23.43 14.96
N PRO A 85 3.98 23.81 15.29
CA PRO A 85 3.00 23.73 15.33
C PRO A 85 2.29 24.06 15.23
N GLN A 86 2.21 24.02 15.18
CA GLN A 86 1.40 23.69 14.96
C GLN A 86 0.77 23.65 15.21
N ASP A 87 1.20 23.97 15.50
CA ASP A 87 0.51 23.46 15.58
C ASP A 87 0.01 23.61 16.09
N ARG A 88 0.41 23.90 16.39
CA ARG A 88 -0.08 23.47 16.59
C ARG A 88 -0.54 23.73 16.93
N THR A 89 -0.07 24.11 17.07
CA THR A 89 -0.52 23.81 17.04
C THR A 89 -0.88 23.83 16.95
#